data_a9e5e4614c7dad538d8b5f0aed508185
#
_entry.id   a9e5e4614c7dad538d8b5f0aed508185
#
_cell.length_a   1.000
_cell.length_b   1.000
_cell.length_c   1.000
_cell.angle_alpha   90.00
_cell.angle_beta   90.00
_cell.angle_gamma   90.00
#
_symmetry.space_group_name_H-M   'P 1'
#
loop_
_entity.id
_entity.type
_entity.pdbx_description
1 polymer ?
#
loop_
_entity_poly.entity_id
_entity_poly.type
_entity_poly.pdbx_seq_one_letter_code
_entity_poly.pdbx_strand_id
1 'polypeptide(L)'
;MKLVKGFINRIRTSDYTKSLLVLTGGTFIAQLIPIIFYPIIGRLFTPDQIGTAAIFSQIAAILAILVTGGYTYSIFISKSKEEAFNIIVLVLSLSIFVLSVICLTFYFLRDEIHLLLNEPLFVKLFFIPILIALFIVIYQCYNEWCVKNKYFKQLSVNKLVNSSSLS
;
A
#
# COMPACT_ATOMS: atom_id res chain seq x y z
N MET A 1 41.20 -12.94 -10.60
CA MET A 1 40.42 -13.82 -9.72
C MET A 1 40.45 -13.42 -8.24
N LYS A 2 41.58 -12.93 -7.66
CA LYS A 2 41.65 -12.41 -6.26
C LYS A 2 40.83 -11.14 -6.00
N LEU A 3 40.74 -10.21 -6.94
CA LEU A 3 39.96 -8.96 -6.82
C LEU A 3 38.45 -9.22 -6.76
N VAL A 4 37.97 -10.16 -7.55
CA VAL A 4 36.53 -10.54 -7.56
C VAL A 4 36.15 -11.23 -6.24
N LYS A 5 37.00 -12.11 -5.71
CA LYS A 5 36.78 -12.71 -4.38
C LYS A 5 36.84 -11.69 -3.24
N GLY A 6 37.72 -10.69 -3.31
CA GLY A 6 37.79 -9.60 -2.34
C GLY A 6 36.54 -8.70 -2.38
N PHE A 7 36.02 -8.42 -3.58
CA PHE A 7 34.80 -7.65 -3.77
C PHE A 7 33.57 -8.40 -3.25
N ILE A 8 33.44 -9.69 -3.56
CA ILE A 8 32.37 -10.56 -3.07
C ILE A 8 32.40 -10.69 -1.54
N ASN A 9 33.58 -10.84 -0.92
CA ASN A 9 33.70 -10.87 0.52
C ASN A 9 33.35 -9.52 1.18
N ARG A 10 33.71 -8.41 0.56
CA ARG A 10 33.38 -7.06 1.07
C ARG A 10 31.88 -6.78 1.01
N ILE A 11 31.21 -7.28 -0.02
CA ILE A 11 29.75 -7.21 -0.16
C ILE A 11 29.07 -8.11 0.89
N ARG A 12 29.62 -9.30 1.16
CA ARG A 12 29.05 -10.31 2.06
C ARG A 12 29.13 -9.93 3.55
N THR A 13 30.02 -9.03 3.94
CA THR A 13 30.22 -8.60 5.34
C THR A 13 29.58 -7.26 5.67
N SER A 14 29.02 -6.55 4.69
CA SER A 14 28.33 -5.28 4.92
C SER A 14 26.93 -5.51 5.50
N ASP A 15 26.60 -4.82 6.60
CA ASP A 15 25.27 -4.82 7.18
C ASP A 15 24.17 -4.41 6.18
N TYR A 16 24.57 -3.61 5.18
CA TYR A 16 23.72 -3.22 4.05
C TYR A 16 23.32 -4.44 3.19
N THR A 17 24.25 -5.35 2.89
CA THR A 17 23.98 -6.55 2.08
C THR A 17 23.05 -7.53 2.81
N LYS A 18 23.24 -7.69 4.13
CA LYS A 18 22.32 -8.48 4.95
C LYS A 18 20.92 -7.90 4.94
N SER A 19 20.81 -6.58 5.06
CA SER A 19 19.54 -5.86 5.03
C SER A 19 18.85 -6.00 3.67
N LEU A 20 19.59 -5.92 2.56
CA LEU A 20 19.07 -6.16 1.21
C LEU A 20 18.60 -7.60 1.02
N LEU A 21 19.35 -8.59 1.49
CA LEU A 21 18.97 -10.00 1.38
C LEU A 21 17.69 -10.30 2.19
N VAL A 22 17.56 -9.74 3.38
CA VAL A 22 16.35 -9.88 4.20
C VAL A 22 15.15 -9.24 3.50
N LEU A 23 15.33 -8.05 2.95
CA LEU A 23 14.26 -7.32 2.25
C LEU A 23 13.86 -8.05 0.96
N THR A 24 14.83 -8.49 0.15
CA THR A 24 14.59 -9.20 -1.11
C THR A 24 13.97 -10.57 -0.85
N GLY A 25 14.50 -11.33 0.11
CA GLY A 25 13.95 -12.63 0.49
C GLY A 25 12.53 -12.52 1.02
N GLY A 26 12.26 -11.54 1.89
CA GLY A 26 10.91 -11.26 2.39
C GLY A 26 9.95 -10.87 1.25
N THR A 27 10.39 -10.07 0.29
CA THR A 27 9.58 -9.69 -0.87
C THR A 27 9.30 -10.89 -1.78
N PHE A 28 10.29 -11.76 -1.99
CA PHE A 28 10.12 -12.98 -2.80
C PHE A 28 9.09 -13.92 -2.19
N ILE A 29 9.19 -14.20 -0.88
CA ILE A 29 8.22 -15.03 -0.16
C ILE A 29 6.82 -14.39 -0.22
N ALA A 30 6.73 -13.08 -0.02
CA ALA A 30 5.48 -12.34 -0.10
C ALA A 30 4.78 -12.50 -1.46
N GLN A 31 5.52 -12.56 -2.56
CA GLN A 31 4.98 -12.75 -3.91
C GLN A 31 4.57 -14.20 -4.21
N LEU A 32 5.11 -15.18 -3.49
CA LEU A 32 4.69 -16.58 -3.64
C LEU A 32 3.30 -16.84 -3.02
N ILE A 33 2.94 -16.09 -1.98
CA ILE A 33 1.65 -16.26 -1.29
C ILE A 33 0.47 -16.08 -2.27
N PRO A 34 0.33 -14.96 -3.01
CA PRO A 34 -0.73 -14.80 -3.99
C PRO A 34 -0.75 -15.91 -5.04
N ILE A 35 0.40 -16.33 -5.56
CA ILE A 35 0.48 -17.37 -6.59
C ILE A 35 -0.15 -18.68 -6.11
N ILE A 36 0.06 -19.04 -4.83
CA ILE A 36 -0.53 -20.26 -4.24
C ILE A 36 -2.04 -20.10 -4.02
N PHE A 37 -2.49 -18.91 -3.61
CA PHE A 37 -3.88 -18.64 -3.30
C PHE A 37 -4.75 -18.37 -4.54
N TYR A 38 -4.19 -17.86 -5.65
CA TYR A 38 -4.96 -17.59 -6.87
C TYR A 38 -5.80 -18.76 -7.39
N PRO A 39 -5.30 -20.02 -7.45
CA PRO A 39 -6.13 -21.15 -7.88
C PRO A 39 -7.30 -21.45 -6.93
N ILE A 40 -7.14 -21.16 -5.64
CA ILE A 40 -8.18 -21.36 -4.61
C ILE A 40 -9.25 -20.28 -4.78
N ILE A 41 -8.85 -19.03 -4.91
CA ILE A 41 -9.73 -17.87 -5.12
C ILE A 41 -10.53 -18.06 -6.41
N GLY A 42 -9.91 -18.48 -7.51
CA GLY A 42 -10.57 -18.71 -8.79
C GLY A 42 -11.57 -19.87 -8.79
N ARG A 43 -11.54 -20.75 -7.75
CA ARG A 43 -12.56 -21.78 -7.54
C ARG A 43 -13.70 -21.33 -6.64
N LEU A 44 -13.44 -20.38 -5.75
CA LEU A 44 -14.41 -19.90 -4.75
C LEU A 44 -15.25 -18.73 -5.25
N PHE A 45 -14.66 -17.88 -6.08
CA PHE A 45 -15.26 -16.64 -6.57
C PHE A 45 -15.47 -16.69 -8.08
N THR A 46 -16.57 -16.08 -8.54
CA THR A 46 -16.80 -15.90 -9.98
C THR A 46 -15.86 -14.83 -10.56
N PRO A 47 -15.53 -14.89 -11.85
CA PRO A 47 -14.72 -13.86 -12.51
C PRO A 47 -15.28 -12.45 -12.34
N ASP A 48 -16.61 -12.31 -12.30
CA ASP A 48 -17.29 -11.02 -12.09
C ASP A 48 -17.04 -10.45 -10.69
N GLN A 49 -17.09 -11.28 -9.65
CA GLN A 49 -16.78 -10.87 -8.27
C GLN A 49 -15.32 -10.46 -8.12
N ILE A 50 -14.40 -11.19 -8.75
CA ILE A 50 -12.97 -10.84 -8.76
C ILE A 50 -12.75 -9.51 -9.50
N GLY A 51 -13.43 -9.33 -10.63
CA GLY A 51 -13.39 -8.08 -11.40
C GLY A 51 -13.88 -6.89 -10.60
N THR A 52 -15.00 -7.02 -9.90
CA THR A 52 -15.57 -5.96 -9.05
C THR A 52 -14.60 -5.59 -7.91
N ALA A 53 -14.03 -6.58 -7.23
CA ALA A 53 -13.04 -6.36 -6.17
C ALA A 53 -11.77 -5.66 -6.70
N ALA A 54 -11.31 -6.05 -7.90
CA ALA A 54 -10.18 -5.39 -8.56
C ALA A 54 -10.46 -3.92 -8.88
N ILE A 55 -11.65 -3.58 -9.38
CA ILE A 55 -12.05 -2.20 -9.66
C ILE A 55 -12.04 -1.37 -8.36
N PHE A 56 -12.62 -1.86 -7.27
CA PHE A 56 -12.60 -1.17 -5.98
C PHE A 56 -11.19 -0.94 -5.45
N SER A 57 -10.31 -1.94 -5.59
CA SER A 57 -8.92 -1.83 -5.20
C SER A 57 -8.16 -0.79 -6.03
N GLN A 58 -8.40 -0.72 -7.34
CA GLN A 58 -7.79 0.29 -8.23
C GLN A 58 -8.27 1.70 -7.90
N ILE A 59 -9.57 1.89 -7.68
CA ILE A 59 -10.12 3.18 -7.26
C ILE A 59 -9.50 3.62 -5.94
N ALA A 60 -9.40 2.71 -4.96
CA ALA A 60 -8.77 3.00 -3.68
C ALA A 60 -7.30 3.40 -3.82
N ALA A 61 -6.54 2.73 -4.70
CA ALA A 61 -5.15 3.06 -4.97
C ALA A 61 -5.00 4.46 -5.61
N ILE A 62 -5.85 4.80 -6.56
CA ILE A 62 -5.88 6.13 -7.19
C ILE A 62 -6.23 7.20 -6.14
N LEU A 63 -7.25 6.98 -5.33
CA LEU A 63 -7.64 7.88 -4.26
C LEU A 63 -6.48 8.09 -3.26
N ALA A 64 -5.80 7.02 -2.84
CA ALA A 64 -4.66 7.12 -1.93
C ALA A 64 -3.54 8.01 -2.49
N ILE A 65 -3.23 7.90 -3.79
CA ILE A 65 -2.23 8.74 -4.44
C ILE A 65 -2.70 10.20 -4.49
N LEU A 66 -3.95 10.44 -4.85
CA LEU A 66 -4.51 11.79 -4.96
C LEU A 66 -4.53 12.51 -3.62
N VAL A 67 -4.99 11.85 -2.55
CA VAL A 67 -5.13 12.47 -1.21
C VAL A 67 -3.79 12.71 -0.53
N THR A 68 -2.78 11.90 -0.85
CA THR A 68 -1.43 12.09 -0.29
C THR A 68 -0.61 13.10 -1.09
N GLY A 69 -0.93 13.32 -2.37
CA GLY A 69 -0.16 14.19 -3.26
C GLY A 69 1.34 13.88 -3.29
N GLY A 70 1.72 12.65 -2.91
CA GLY A 70 3.13 12.23 -2.82
C GLY A 70 3.87 12.71 -1.57
N TYR A 71 3.22 13.43 -0.64
CA TYR A 71 3.86 13.91 0.60
C TYR A 71 4.37 12.77 1.51
N THR A 72 3.92 11.53 1.32
CA THR A 72 4.45 10.36 2.04
C THR A 72 5.96 10.19 1.84
N TYR A 73 6.51 10.51 0.67
CA TYR A 73 7.95 10.45 0.41
C TYR A 73 8.76 11.47 1.22
N SER A 74 8.14 12.58 1.64
CA SER A 74 8.79 13.59 2.49
C SER A 74 9.17 13.04 3.87
N ILE A 75 8.48 12.00 4.35
CA ILE A 75 8.79 11.30 5.59
C ILE A 75 10.21 10.71 5.54
N PHE A 76 10.56 10.08 4.41
CA PHE A 76 11.89 9.49 4.20
C PHE A 76 13.00 10.55 4.16
N ILE A 77 12.73 11.70 3.53
CA ILE A 77 13.72 12.77 3.30
C ILE A 77 13.91 13.67 4.53
N SER A 78 12.98 13.65 5.49
CA SER A 78 13.02 14.52 6.68
C SER A 78 14.32 14.35 7.49
N LYS A 79 14.81 15.46 8.10
CA LYS A 79 16.10 15.50 8.78
C LYS A 79 16.06 14.93 10.20
N SER A 80 14.92 15.05 10.88
CA SER A 80 14.75 14.57 12.25
C SER A 80 13.59 13.60 12.38
N LYS A 81 13.49 12.88 13.51
CA LYS A 81 12.35 12.01 13.81
C LYS A 81 11.08 12.81 14.09
N GLU A 82 11.23 13.95 14.75
CA GLU A 82 10.13 14.86 15.08
C GLU A 82 9.50 15.46 13.81
N GLU A 83 10.34 15.89 12.87
CA GLU A 83 9.90 16.38 11.56
C GLU A 83 9.15 15.29 10.79
N ALA A 84 9.67 14.07 10.78
CA ALA A 84 8.99 12.93 10.14
C ALA A 84 7.62 12.64 10.77
N PHE A 85 7.52 12.69 12.08
CA PHE A 85 6.26 12.49 12.79
C PHE A 85 5.23 13.57 12.44
N ASN A 86 5.66 14.84 12.42
CA ASN A 86 4.80 15.95 12.04
C ASN A 86 4.29 15.82 10.60
N ILE A 87 5.14 15.33 9.67
CA ILE A 87 4.73 15.05 8.29
C ILE A 87 3.68 13.93 8.26
N ILE A 88 3.86 12.87 9.04
CA ILE A 88 2.86 11.78 9.13
C ILE A 88 1.52 12.31 9.60
N VAL A 89 1.50 13.12 10.67
CA VAL A 89 0.27 13.73 11.19
C VAL A 89 -0.39 14.61 10.12
N LEU A 90 0.39 15.40 9.42
CA LEU A 90 -0.10 16.26 8.33
C LEU A 90 -0.70 15.43 7.19
N VAL A 91 -0.01 14.39 6.72
CA VAL A 91 -0.49 13.53 5.63
C VAL A 91 -1.77 12.82 6.04
N LEU A 92 -1.85 12.29 7.26
CA LEU A 92 -3.05 11.59 7.75
C LEU A 92 -4.23 12.55 7.91
N SER A 93 -4.03 13.74 8.50
CA SER A 93 -5.10 14.72 8.68
C SER A 93 -5.61 15.24 7.34
N LEU A 94 -4.72 15.53 6.38
CA LEU A 94 -5.08 15.95 5.04
C LEU A 94 -5.86 14.84 4.31
N SER A 95 -5.41 13.60 4.41
CA SER A 95 -6.06 12.46 3.75
C SER A 95 -7.46 12.22 4.32
N ILE A 96 -7.63 12.27 5.64
CA ILE A 96 -8.94 12.14 6.27
C ILE A 96 -9.87 13.26 5.81
N PHE A 97 -9.39 14.49 5.78
CA PHE A 97 -10.18 15.65 5.33
C PHE A 97 -10.63 15.48 3.87
N VAL A 98 -9.71 15.20 2.95
CA VAL A 98 -10.02 15.04 1.51
C VAL A 98 -10.94 13.85 1.27
N LEU A 99 -10.69 12.70 1.91
CA LEU A 99 -11.57 11.53 1.79
C LEU A 99 -12.97 11.80 2.33
N SER A 100 -13.09 12.57 3.42
CA SER A 100 -14.40 13.00 3.95
C SER A 100 -15.15 13.88 2.98
N VAL A 101 -14.46 14.83 2.32
CA VAL A 101 -15.06 15.68 1.28
C VAL A 101 -15.53 14.84 0.10
N ILE A 102 -14.71 13.89 -0.39
CA ILE A 102 -15.07 12.98 -1.47
C ILE A 102 -16.29 12.14 -1.09
N CYS A 103 -16.33 11.59 0.12
CA CYS A 103 -17.45 10.81 0.62
C CYS A 103 -18.74 11.64 0.67
N LEU A 104 -18.65 12.88 1.14
CA LEU A 104 -19.78 13.81 1.22
C LEU A 104 -20.30 14.18 -0.16
N THR A 105 -19.40 14.51 -1.09
CA THR A 105 -19.74 14.84 -2.48
C THR A 105 -20.45 13.66 -3.15
N PHE A 106 -19.92 12.45 -2.99
CA PHE A 106 -20.54 11.25 -3.52
C PHE A 106 -21.91 10.98 -2.92
N TYR A 107 -22.08 11.23 -1.62
CA TYR A 107 -23.37 11.06 -0.94
C TYR A 107 -24.44 11.99 -1.51
N PHE A 108 -24.10 13.24 -1.83
CA PHE A 108 -25.03 14.19 -2.44
C PHE A 108 -25.34 13.89 -3.92
N LEU A 109 -24.36 13.38 -4.67
CA LEU A 109 -24.51 13.09 -6.11
C LEU A 109 -24.92 11.62 -6.40
N ARG A 110 -25.22 10.82 -5.37
CA ARG A 110 -25.45 9.39 -5.51
C ARG A 110 -26.55 9.05 -6.53
N ASP A 111 -27.63 9.85 -6.58
CA ASP A 111 -28.78 9.60 -7.45
C ASP A 111 -28.45 9.89 -8.92
N GLU A 112 -27.66 10.93 -9.21
CA GLU A 112 -27.17 11.22 -10.54
C GLU A 112 -26.15 10.17 -11.01
N ILE A 113 -25.26 9.73 -10.12
CA ILE A 113 -24.26 8.69 -10.41
C ILE A 113 -24.94 7.34 -10.65
N HIS A 114 -26.03 7.03 -9.95
CA HIS A 114 -26.82 5.84 -10.17
C HIS A 114 -27.42 5.81 -11.58
N LEU A 115 -27.92 6.94 -12.06
CA LEU A 115 -28.46 7.09 -13.41
C LEU A 115 -27.39 6.94 -14.51
N LEU A 116 -26.16 7.41 -14.24
CA LEU A 116 -25.05 7.36 -15.18
C LEU A 116 -24.40 5.98 -15.31
N LEU A 117 -24.19 5.30 -14.17
CA LEU A 117 -23.46 4.04 -14.13
C LEU A 117 -24.32 2.79 -14.32
N ASN A 118 -25.64 2.93 -14.13
CA ASN A 118 -26.62 1.83 -14.24
C ASN A 118 -26.28 0.58 -13.36
N GLU A 119 -25.40 0.75 -12.36
CA GLU A 119 -24.86 -0.28 -11.48
C GLU A 119 -25.18 0.03 -10.01
N PRO A 120 -26.30 -0.50 -9.48
CA PRO A 120 -26.75 -0.17 -8.11
C PRO A 120 -25.80 -0.65 -7.02
N LEU A 121 -25.03 -1.72 -7.30
CA LEU A 121 -24.07 -2.28 -6.35
C LEU A 121 -22.91 -1.32 -6.11
N PHE A 122 -22.42 -0.67 -7.15
CA PHE A 122 -21.32 0.27 -7.09
C PHE A 122 -21.65 1.47 -6.22
N VAL A 123 -22.85 2.02 -6.37
CA VAL A 123 -23.32 3.17 -5.59
C VAL A 123 -23.51 2.82 -4.10
N LYS A 124 -24.01 1.61 -3.80
CA LYS A 124 -24.14 1.15 -2.41
C LYS A 124 -22.82 0.92 -1.70
N LEU A 125 -21.82 0.44 -2.40
CA LEU A 125 -20.55 0.00 -1.83
C LEU A 125 -19.41 1.02 -2.01
N PHE A 126 -19.70 2.24 -2.47
CA PHE A 126 -18.69 3.25 -2.76
C PHE A 126 -17.86 3.69 -1.54
N PHE A 127 -18.39 3.53 -0.33
CA PHE A 127 -17.63 3.80 0.88
C PHE A 127 -16.45 2.82 1.10
N ILE A 128 -16.52 1.62 0.50
CA ILE A 128 -15.46 0.60 0.62
C ILE A 128 -14.13 1.07 0.04
N PRO A 129 -14.03 1.55 -1.22
CA PRO A 129 -12.76 2.08 -1.76
C PRO A 129 -12.24 3.29 -0.98
N ILE A 130 -13.09 4.12 -0.39
CA ILE A 130 -12.67 5.23 0.48
C ILE A 130 -11.98 4.70 1.75
N LEU A 131 -12.57 3.68 2.38
CA LEU A 131 -11.99 3.05 3.56
C LEU A 131 -10.68 2.34 3.23
N ILE A 132 -10.63 1.60 2.12
CA ILE A 132 -9.40 0.95 1.65
C ILE A 132 -8.31 2.00 1.37
N ALA A 133 -8.64 3.13 0.72
CA ALA A 133 -7.70 4.21 0.47
C ALA A 133 -7.08 4.75 1.76
N LEU A 134 -7.89 4.94 2.82
CA LEU A 134 -7.39 5.36 4.12
C LEU A 134 -6.37 4.36 4.70
N PHE A 135 -6.67 3.06 4.64
CA PHE A 135 -5.74 2.03 5.09
C PHE A 135 -4.45 2.00 4.26
N ILE A 136 -4.54 2.21 2.94
CA ILE A 136 -3.37 2.32 2.06
C ILE A 136 -2.48 3.50 2.50
N VAL A 137 -3.06 4.66 2.80
CA VAL A 137 -2.30 5.84 3.27
C VAL A 137 -1.60 5.56 4.59
N ILE A 138 -2.29 4.97 5.56
CA ILE A 138 -1.70 4.58 6.86
C ILE A 138 -0.53 3.62 6.64
N TYR A 139 -0.71 2.61 5.79
CA TYR A 139 0.32 1.64 5.45
C TYR A 139 1.54 2.32 4.78
N GLN A 140 1.31 3.24 3.84
CA GLN A 140 2.39 4.00 3.19
C GLN A 140 3.19 4.83 4.20
N CYS A 141 2.51 5.58 5.08
CA CYS A 141 3.18 6.36 6.12
C CYS A 141 4.05 5.48 7.03
N TYR A 142 3.53 4.33 7.46
CA TYR A 142 4.27 3.37 8.28
C TYR A 142 5.46 2.78 7.52
N ASN A 143 5.28 2.44 6.24
CA ASN A 143 6.36 1.90 5.40
C ASN A 143 7.51 2.89 5.26
N GLU A 144 7.23 4.16 4.94
CA GLU A 144 8.25 5.21 4.82
C GLU A 144 8.95 5.49 6.16
N TRP A 145 8.21 5.45 7.27
CA TRP A 145 8.80 5.53 8.60
C TRP A 145 9.78 4.39 8.89
N CYS A 146 9.44 3.15 8.54
CA CYS A 146 10.31 1.99 8.69
C CYS A 146 11.56 2.08 7.82
N VAL A 147 11.41 2.55 6.56
CA VAL A 147 12.55 2.77 5.65
C VAL A 147 13.50 3.80 6.24
N LYS A 148 12.98 4.94 6.70
CA LYS A 148 13.77 6.01 7.32
C LYS A 148 14.59 5.52 8.51
N ASN A 149 13.98 4.72 9.40
CA ASN A 149 14.64 4.21 10.60
C ASN A 149 15.45 2.92 10.36
N LYS A 150 15.58 2.47 9.10
CA LYS A 150 16.30 1.24 8.72
C LYS A 150 15.75 -0.04 9.38
N TYR A 151 14.46 -0.09 9.69
CA TYR A 151 13.80 -1.26 10.29
C TYR A 151 13.44 -2.29 9.23
N PHE A 152 14.45 -2.81 8.51
CA PHE A 152 14.28 -3.72 7.38
C PHE A 152 13.58 -5.03 7.72
N LYS A 153 13.76 -5.56 8.94
CA LYS A 153 13.02 -6.74 9.41
C LYS A 153 11.50 -6.50 9.45
N GLN A 154 11.09 -5.35 9.99
CA GLN A 154 9.69 -4.98 10.09
C GLN A 154 9.08 -4.74 8.70
N LEU A 155 9.87 -4.16 7.78
CA LEU A 155 9.45 -4.01 6.38
C LEU A 155 9.17 -5.35 5.70
N SER A 156 10.02 -6.37 5.92
CA SER A 156 9.82 -7.71 5.35
C SER A 156 8.56 -8.37 5.91
N VAL A 157 8.33 -8.27 7.23
CA VAL A 157 7.11 -8.80 7.86
C VAL A 157 5.87 -8.09 7.34
N ASN A 158 5.90 -6.76 7.20
CA ASN A 158 4.79 -5.99 6.66
C ASN A 158 4.43 -6.41 5.22
N LYS A 159 5.42 -6.65 4.38
CA LYS A 159 5.18 -7.12 3.01
C LYS A 159 4.51 -8.49 3.00
N LEU A 160 4.89 -9.39 3.90
CA LEU A 160 4.26 -10.69 4.07
C LEU A 160 2.79 -10.55 4.50
N VAL A 161 2.52 -9.73 5.50
CA VAL A 161 1.14 -9.49 5.98
C VAL A 161 0.28 -8.86 4.88
N ASN A 162 0.80 -7.85 4.18
CA ASN A 162 0.06 -7.18 3.11
C ASN A 162 -0.22 -8.11 1.92
N SER A 163 0.73 -8.98 1.55
CA SER A 163 0.50 -9.96 0.47
C SER A 163 -0.52 -11.02 0.84
N SER A 164 -0.62 -11.41 2.12
CA SER A 164 -1.63 -12.36 2.59
C SER A 164 -3.02 -11.74 2.71
N SER A 165 -3.13 -10.42 2.88
CA SER A 165 -4.42 -9.72 2.95
C SER A 165 -5.00 -9.36 1.59
N LEU A 166 -4.18 -9.36 0.54
CA LEU A 166 -4.59 -9.11 -0.85
C LEU A 166 -4.90 -10.41 -1.63
N SER A 167 -4.71 -11.55 -1.00
CA SER A 167 -5.04 -12.90 -1.52
C SER A 167 -6.34 -13.39 -0.95
#